data_82271765625465f535c04dc3207e69dc
#
_entry.id   82271765625465f535c04dc3207e69dc
#
_cell.length_a   1.000
_cell.length_b   1.000
_cell.length_c   1.000
_cell.angle_alpha   90.00
_cell.angle_beta   90.00
_cell.angle_gamma   90.00
#
_symmetry.space_group_name_H-M   'P 1'
#
loop_
_entity.id
_entity.type
_entity.pdbx_description
1 polymer ?
#
loop_
_entity_poly.entity_id
_entity_poly.type
_entity_poly.pdbx_seq_one_letter_code
_entity_poly.pdbx_strand_id
1 'polypeptide(L)'
;MSSKLLVIISTSENEKALTGLIYAHRSMSEGWIDKVKVIFFGPSERLLVEDEDIAQIAKEICAVEKPIACKFISDRDGISEKIEDLGLKVDYVGTIISDLIKEGYVPMVF
;
A
#
# COMPACT_ATOMS: atom_id res chain seq x y z
N MET A 1 -9.30 -11.43 -20.12
CA MET A 1 -9.28 -10.19 -19.35
C MET A 1 -8.39 -10.33 -18.15
N SER A 2 -7.63 -9.30 -17.81
CA SER A 2 -6.78 -9.38 -16.63
C SER A 2 -7.55 -9.01 -15.37
N SER A 3 -7.25 -9.73 -14.27
CA SER A 3 -7.76 -9.39 -12.96
C SER A 3 -6.93 -8.24 -12.38
N LYS A 4 -7.59 -7.32 -11.67
CA LYS A 4 -6.95 -6.12 -11.13
C LYS A 4 -7.45 -5.89 -9.70
N LEU A 5 -6.51 -5.80 -8.77
CA LEU A 5 -6.79 -5.63 -7.34
C LEU A 5 -6.11 -4.37 -6.81
N LEU A 6 -6.87 -3.57 -6.10
CA LEU A 6 -6.35 -2.42 -5.37
C LEU A 6 -6.46 -2.70 -3.86
N VAL A 7 -5.34 -2.94 -3.20
CA VAL A 7 -5.32 -3.15 -1.76
C VAL A 7 -5.04 -1.82 -1.08
N ILE A 8 -5.99 -1.37 -0.27
CA ILE A 8 -5.86 -0.13 0.51
C ILE A 8 -5.66 -0.51 1.97
N ILE A 9 -4.51 -0.13 2.52
CA ILE A 9 -4.21 -0.35 3.94
C ILE A 9 -4.45 0.96 4.67
N SER A 10 -5.47 0.99 5.50
CA SER A 10 -5.90 2.20 6.21
C SER A 10 -5.72 2.08 7.73
N THR A 11 -5.87 0.89 8.27
CA THR A 11 -5.92 0.62 9.71
C THR A 11 -4.65 1.03 10.46
N SER A 12 -4.81 1.39 11.73
CA SER A 12 -3.69 1.58 12.67
C SER A 12 -3.31 0.27 13.38
N GLU A 13 -4.07 -0.80 13.16
CA GLU A 13 -3.84 -2.10 13.80
C GLU A 13 -2.85 -2.91 12.97
N ASN A 14 -1.71 -3.23 13.57
CA ASN A 14 -0.61 -3.87 12.86
C ASN A 14 -0.96 -5.25 12.30
N GLU A 15 -1.69 -6.07 13.05
CA GLU A 15 -2.06 -7.40 12.59
C GLU A 15 -2.98 -7.36 11.37
N LYS A 16 -3.94 -6.44 11.37
CA LYS A 16 -4.84 -6.28 10.24
C LYS A 16 -4.11 -5.74 9.01
N ALA A 17 -3.24 -4.75 9.21
CA ALA A 17 -2.40 -4.23 8.12
C ALA A 17 -1.52 -5.32 7.54
N LEU A 18 -0.87 -6.11 8.39
CA LEU A 18 0.00 -7.20 7.96
C LEU A 18 -0.78 -8.24 7.16
N THR A 19 -2.00 -8.59 7.59
CA THR A 19 -2.87 -9.52 6.87
C THR A 19 -3.12 -9.05 5.43
N GLY A 20 -3.47 -7.79 5.26
CA GLY A 20 -3.70 -7.21 3.92
C GLY A 20 -2.44 -7.18 3.07
N LEU A 21 -1.31 -6.84 3.67
CA LEU A 21 -0.03 -6.78 2.97
C LEU A 21 0.48 -8.16 2.57
N ILE A 22 0.29 -9.16 3.42
CA ILE A 22 0.64 -10.56 3.09
C ILE A 22 -0.20 -11.02 1.90
N TYR A 23 -1.50 -10.77 1.93
CA TYR A 23 -2.37 -11.15 0.81
C TYR A 23 -1.94 -10.47 -0.49
N ALA A 24 -1.66 -9.16 -0.43
CA ALA A 24 -1.20 -8.42 -1.62
C ALA A 24 0.10 -9.00 -2.16
N HIS A 25 1.09 -9.22 -1.29
CA HIS A 25 2.38 -9.75 -1.70
C HIS A 25 2.28 -11.16 -2.28
N ARG A 26 1.50 -12.03 -1.65
CA ARG A 26 1.29 -13.40 -2.14
C ARG A 26 0.52 -13.39 -3.46
N SER A 27 -0.47 -12.52 -3.61
CA SER A 27 -1.20 -12.38 -4.87
C SER A 27 -0.28 -12.01 -6.02
N MET A 28 0.73 -11.18 -5.75
CA MET A 28 1.75 -10.81 -6.73
C MET A 28 2.69 -11.98 -7.02
N SER A 29 3.28 -12.56 -5.98
CA SER A 29 4.34 -13.57 -6.14
C SER A 29 3.83 -14.91 -6.65
N GLU A 30 2.61 -15.28 -6.31
CA GLU A 30 2.00 -16.54 -6.76
C GLU A 30 1.18 -16.38 -8.04
N GLY A 31 1.03 -15.16 -8.54
CA GLY A 31 0.25 -14.90 -9.73
C GLY A 31 -1.25 -15.13 -9.56
N TRP A 32 -1.77 -14.99 -8.34
CA TRP A 32 -3.21 -15.18 -8.09
C TRP A 32 -4.05 -14.11 -8.78
N ILE A 33 -3.53 -12.89 -8.83
CA ILE A 33 -4.16 -11.73 -9.47
C ILE A 33 -3.15 -11.15 -10.46
N ASP A 34 -3.60 -10.78 -11.63
CA ASP A 34 -2.71 -10.32 -12.71
C ASP A 34 -2.04 -8.98 -12.40
N LYS A 35 -2.79 -8.04 -11.83
CA LYS A 35 -2.27 -6.70 -11.47
C LYS A 35 -2.71 -6.35 -10.06
N VAL A 36 -1.75 -6.02 -9.20
CA VAL A 36 -2.02 -5.66 -7.82
C VAL A 36 -1.34 -4.32 -7.53
N LYS A 37 -2.11 -3.37 -7.01
CA LYS A 37 -1.60 -2.08 -6.52
C LYS A 37 -1.86 -2.01 -5.02
N VAL A 38 -0.92 -1.43 -4.28
CA VAL A 38 -1.03 -1.26 -2.84
C VAL A 38 -0.92 0.22 -2.50
N ILE A 39 -1.89 0.72 -1.74
CA ILE A 39 -1.90 2.12 -1.29
C ILE A 39 -2.08 2.15 0.22
N PHE A 40 -1.21 2.91 0.88
CA PHE A 40 -1.35 3.22 2.31
C PHE A 40 -2.10 4.54 2.43
N PHE A 41 -3.25 4.52 3.07
CA PHE A 41 -4.14 5.67 3.13
C PHE A 41 -4.79 5.76 4.51
N GLY A 42 -4.18 6.52 5.40
CA GLY A 42 -4.69 6.70 6.75
C GLY A 42 -3.65 6.42 7.83
N PRO A 43 -4.08 6.03 9.04
CA PRO A 43 -3.16 5.77 10.16
C PRO A 43 -2.17 4.63 9.91
N SER A 44 -2.42 3.79 8.93
CA SER A 44 -1.48 2.74 8.52
C SER A 44 -0.11 3.28 8.12
N GLU A 45 -0.02 4.53 7.70
CA GLU A 45 1.24 5.13 7.27
C GLU A 45 2.24 5.22 8.42
N ARG A 46 1.76 5.41 9.65
CA ARG A 46 2.63 5.41 10.83
C ARG A 46 3.22 4.02 11.09
N LEU A 47 2.49 2.97 10.74
CA LEU A 47 3.00 1.60 10.90
C LEU A 47 4.24 1.35 10.03
N LEU A 48 4.36 2.01 8.89
CA LEU A 48 5.52 1.90 8.02
C LEU A 48 6.82 2.32 8.72
N VAL A 49 6.73 3.29 9.63
CA VAL A 49 7.91 3.84 10.34
C VAL A 49 8.02 3.35 11.77
N GLU A 50 7.00 2.72 12.33
CA GLU A 50 6.97 2.27 13.72
C GLU A 50 7.03 0.75 13.88
N ASP A 51 6.61 -0.02 12.87
CA ASP A 51 6.51 -1.48 12.94
C ASP A 51 7.47 -2.13 11.95
N GLU A 52 8.43 -2.90 12.46
CA GLU A 52 9.45 -3.52 11.63
C GLU A 52 8.90 -4.55 10.65
N ASP A 53 7.88 -5.31 11.05
CA ASP A 53 7.29 -6.33 10.18
C ASP A 53 6.54 -5.68 9.01
N ILE A 54 5.82 -4.60 9.28
CA ILE A 54 5.12 -3.83 8.24
C ILE A 54 6.14 -3.21 7.29
N ALA A 55 7.20 -2.60 7.82
CA ALA A 55 8.26 -2.01 6.99
C ALA A 55 8.92 -3.06 6.11
N GLN A 56 9.18 -4.24 6.65
CA GLN A 56 9.85 -5.31 5.90
C GLN A 56 9.00 -5.82 4.74
N ILE A 57 7.71 -6.11 4.97
CA ILE A 57 6.85 -6.60 3.89
C ILE A 57 6.60 -5.51 2.84
N ALA A 58 6.52 -4.25 3.27
CA ALA A 58 6.39 -3.13 2.34
C ALA A 58 7.61 -3.04 1.40
N LYS A 59 8.80 -3.25 1.93
CA LYS A 59 10.03 -3.30 1.11
C LYS A 59 10.01 -4.46 0.13
N GLU A 60 9.54 -5.62 0.54
CA GLU A 60 9.40 -6.78 -0.34
C GLU A 60 8.42 -6.49 -1.48
N ILE A 61 7.32 -5.83 -1.18
CA ILE A 61 6.35 -5.41 -2.20
C ILE A 61 6.97 -4.40 -3.16
N CYS A 62 7.81 -3.48 -2.67
CA CYS A 62 8.50 -2.50 -3.52
C CYS A 62 9.32 -3.15 -4.63
N ALA A 63 9.85 -4.34 -4.40
CA ALA A 63 10.64 -5.05 -5.40
C ALA A 63 9.78 -5.55 -6.58
N VAL A 64 8.48 -5.66 -6.41
CA VAL A 64 7.54 -6.12 -7.43
C VAL A 64 6.78 -4.95 -8.04
N GLU A 65 6.08 -4.21 -7.20
CA GLU A 65 5.28 -3.05 -7.59
C GLU A 65 5.30 -2.05 -6.45
N LYS A 66 5.85 -0.87 -6.69
CA LYS A 66 6.08 0.14 -5.66
C LYS A 66 4.76 0.63 -5.05
N PRO A 67 4.54 0.43 -3.74
CA PRO A 67 3.35 0.96 -3.08
C PRO A 67 3.38 2.49 -3.00
N ILE A 68 2.21 3.08 -2.81
CA ILE A 68 2.06 4.54 -2.70
C ILE A 68 1.47 4.86 -1.33
N ALA A 69 2.02 5.86 -0.65
CA ALA A 69 1.48 6.38 0.60
C ALA A 69 0.93 7.79 0.38
N CYS A 70 -0.16 8.13 1.06
CA CYS A 70 -0.82 9.42 0.89
C CYS A 70 0.05 10.56 1.43
N LYS A 71 0.41 11.47 0.54
CA LYS A 71 1.26 12.61 0.87
C LYS A 71 0.63 13.56 1.88
N PHE A 72 -0.67 13.81 1.79
CA PHE A 72 -1.35 14.70 2.73
C PHE A 72 -1.18 14.21 4.17
N ILE A 73 -1.35 12.90 4.39
CA ILE A 73 -1.27 12.30 5.73
C ILE A 73 0.19 12.20 6.19
N SER A 74 1.09 11.75 5.33
CA SER A 74 2.49 11.60 5.70
C SER A 74 3.17 12.94 5.97
N ASP A 75 2.83 14.00 5.23
CA ASP A 75 3.34 15.34 5.47
C ASP A 75 2.83 15.88 6.80
N ARG A 76 1.52 15.70 7.08
CA ARG A 76 0.92 16.11 8.33
C ARG A 76 1.62 15.45 9.53
N ASP A 77 1.95 14.18 9.41
CA ASP A 77 2.58 13.42 10.48
C ASP A 77 4.11 13.53 10.46
N GLY A 78 4.68 14.25 9.49
CA GLY A 78 6.12 14.47 9.39
C GLY A 78 6.95 13.24 9.06
N ILE A 79 6.38 12.28 8.33
CA ILE A 79 7.01 10.98 8.06
C ILE A 79 7.23 10.69 6.56
N SER A 80 6.95 11.64 5.67
CA SER A 80 7.07 11.42 4.23
C SER A 80 8.46 10.95 3.82
N GLU A 81 9.51 11.59 4.34
CA GLU A 81 10.89 11.25 3.99
C GLU A 81 11.26 9.83 4.45
N LYS A 82 10.83 9.44 5.64
CA LYS A 82 11.07 8.08 6.16
C LYS A 82 10.36 7.02 5.31
N ILE A 83 9.14 7.32 4.84
CA ILE A 83 8.40 6.42 3.97
C ILE A 83 9.10 6.28 2.62
N GLU A 84 9.56 7.38 2.05
CA GLU A 84 10.31 7.35 0.79
C GLU A 84 11.63 6.58 0.94
N ASP A 85 12.29 6.69 2.08
CA ASP A 85 13.52 5.94 2.37
C ASP A 85 13.30 4.43 2.40
N LEU A 86 12.09 3.97 2.68
CA LEU A 86 11.73 2.56 2.59
C LEU A 86 11.56 2.07 1.14
N GLY A 87 11.45 2.98 0.20
CA GLY A 87 11.27 2.67 -1.21
C GLY A 87 9.88 2.96 -1.76
N LEU A 88 8.93 3.39 -0.92
CA LEU A 88 7.58 3.71 -1.38
C LEU A 88 7.55 5.05 -2.10
N LYS A 89 6.53 5.24 -2.91
CA LYS A 89 6.22 6.53 -3.51
C LYS A 89 5.28 7.28 -2.56
N VAL A 90 5.53 8.57 -2.36
CA VAL A 90 4.63 9.45 -1.60
C VAL A 90 3.97 10.39 -2.59
N ASP A 91 2.64 10.37 -2.65
CA ASP A 91 1.88 11.20 -3.57
C ASP A 91 0.45 11.39 -3.06
N TYR A 92 -0.30 12.30 -3.66
CA TYR A 92 -1.72 12.49 -3.34
C TYR A 92 -2.52 11.35 -3.97
N VAL A 93 -3.18 10.56 -3.13
CA VAL A 93 -3.75 9.29 -3.58
C VAL A 93 -5.22 9.35 -4.02
N GLY A 94 -5.91 10.47 -3.77
CA GLY A 94 -7.33 10.57 -4.12
C GLY A 94 -7.59 10.34 -5.60
N THR A 95 -6.89 11.05 -6.47
CA THR A 95 -7.02 10.88 -7.91
C THR A 95 -6.48 9.53 -8.37
N ILE A 96 -5.40 9.05 -7.75
CA ILE A 96 -4.80 7.75 -8.10
C ILE A 96 -5.80 6.62 -7.82
N ILE A 97 -6.41 6.61 -6.62
CA ILE A 97 -7.43 5.61 -6.28
C ILE A 97 -8.60 5.67 -7.26
N SER A 98 -9.08 6.88 -7.53
CA SER A 98 -10.23 7.09 -8.43
C SER A 98 -9.94 6.59 -9.84
N ASP A 99 -8.75 6.88 -10.35
CA ASP A 99 -8.34 6.43 -11.68
C ASP A 99 -8.21 4.91 -11.75
N LEU A 100 -7.65 4.28 -10.70
CA LEU A 100 -7.55 2.81 -10.64
C LEU A 100 -8.93 2.15 -10.64
N ILE A 101 -9.88 2.70 -9.89
CA ILE A 101 -11.25 2.19 -9.88
C ILE A 101 -11.87 2.30 -11.28
N LYS A 102 -11.66 3.43 -11.96
CA LYS A 102 -12.16 3.63 -13.33
C LYS A 102 -11.51 2.65 -14.32
N GLU A 103 -10.29 2.24 -14.06
CA GLU A 103 -9.58 1.26 -14.88
C GLU A 103 -9.96 -0.19 -14.58
N GLY A 104 -10.89 -0.40 -13.66
CA GLY A 104 -11.41 -1.73 -13.34
C GLY A 104 -10.75 -2.43 -12.17
N TYR A 105 -9.93 -1.74 -11.38
CA TYR A 105 -9.36 -2.32 -10.16
C TYR A 105 -10.45 -2.51 -9.12
N VAL A 106 -10.48 -3.69 -8.50
CA VAL A 106 -11.41 -4.00 -7.41
C VAL A 106 -10.74 -3.63 -6.10
N PRO A 107 -11.31 -2.71 -5.30
CA PRO A 107 -10.69 -2.32 -4.04
C PRO A 107 -10.98 -3.32 -2.91
N MET A 108 -9.96 -3.61 -2.13
CA MET A 108 -10.08 -4.30 -0.83
C MET A 108 -9.41 -3.40 0.21
N VAL A 109 -10.13 -3.09 1.28
CA VAL A 109 -9.66 -2.19 2.33
C VAL A 109 -9.40 -2.95 3.62
N PHE A 110 -8.22 -2.72 4.17
CA PHE A 110 -7.82 -3.30 5.46
C PHE A 110 -7.52 -2.20 6.47
#